data_d006dcd2fdf722377194613873763887
#
_entry.id   d006dcd2fdf722377194613873763887
#
_cell.length_a   1.000
_cell.length_b   1.000
_cell.length_c   1.000
_cell.angle_alpha   90.00
_cell.angle_beta   90.00
_cell.angle_gamma   90.00
#
_symmetry.space_group_name_H-M   'P 1'
#
loop_
_entity.id
_entity.type
_entity.pdbx_description
1 polymer ?
#
loop_
_entity_poly.entity_id
_entity_poly.type
_entity_poly.pdbx_seq_one_letter_code
_entity_poly.pdbx_strand_id
1 'polypeptide(L)'
;MSRTRSLRTLSLAVVAAAPSFVACSSPPGLQRPTDGVRLEGDANEAQLDAFLQREAKDWAWAGGQFDTPDNRATLDAGTPQTFSWHADPADFAEGDTPDDVVMTHLLEFSASQSSAALRVFTTLPEYTPDTAAWQSLAAAPQPIRVSLTTGSFVAADLPEDGGPFIGQVLTFTIE
;
A
#
# COMPACT_ATOMS: atom_id res chain seq x y z
N MET A 1 90.94 -25.30 -2.37
CA MET A 1 90.25 -24.20 -3.03
C MET A 1 88.88 -24.74 -3.44
N SER A 2 87.85 -24.51 -2.57
CA SER A 2 86.52 -25.05 -2.78
C SER A 2 85.60 -23.86 -3.06
N ARG A 3 84.91 -23.84 -4.23
CA ARG A 3 83.97 -22.80 -4.61
C ARG A 3 82.60 -23.28 -4.35
N THR A 4 81.91 -22.68 -3.34
CA THR A 4 80.53 -22.90 -3.01
C THR A 4 79.67 -22.09 -3.94
N ARG A 5 78.82 -22.75 -4.73
CA ARG A 5 77.80 -22.09 -5.57
C ARG A 5 76.51 -21.91 -4.74
N SER A 6 76.13 -20.68 -4.56
CA SER A 6 74.85 -20.30 -3.92
C SER A 6 73.72 -20.37 -4.93
N LEU A 7 72.78 -21.24 -4.68
CA LEU A 7 71.48 -21.32 -5.43
C LEU A 7 70.52 -20.24 -4.89
N ARG A 8 70.21 -19.29 -5.75
CA ARG A 8 69.11 -18.31 -5.46
C ARG A 8 67.84 -18.94 -5.85
N THR A 9 66.95 -19.17 -4.87
CA THR A 9 65.58 -19.60 -5.05
C THR A 9 64.76 -18.39 -5.46
N LEU A 10 64.18 -18.41 -6.67
CA LEU A 10 63.18 -17.44 -7.12
C LEU A 10 61.85 -17.87 -6.56
N SER A 11 61.31 -17.07 -5.64
CA SER A 11 59.90 -17.22 -5.22
C SER A 11 58.98 -16.52 -6.22
N LEU A 12 58.20 -17.32 -6.90
CA LEU A 12 57.16 -16.82 -7.79
C LEU A 12 55.92 -16.45 -6.93
N ALA A 13 55.65 -15.18 -6.76
CA ALA A 13 54.43 -14.71 -6.10
C ALA A 13 53.27 -14.77 -7.11
N VAL A 14 52.37 -15.73 -6.90
CA VAL A 14 51.08 -15.80 -7.63
C VAL A 14 50.15 -14.76 -7.02
N VAL A 15 49.95 -13.68 -7.74
CA VAL A 15 48.92 -12.69 -7.40
C VAL A 15 47.58 -13.25 -7.88
N ALA A 16 46.79 -13.77 -6.94
CA ALA A 16 45.40 -14.15 -7.19
C ALA A 16 44.57 -12.88 -7.36
N ALA A 17 44.21 -12.54 -8.58
CA ALA A 17 43.19 -11.51 -8.86
C ALA A 17 41.83 -12.04 -8.47
N ALA A 18 41.29 -11.55 -7.36
CA ALA A 18 39.90 -11.80 -6.98
C ALA A 18 38.99 -11.08 -7.98
N PRO A 19 37.99 -11.76 -8.56
CA PRO A 19 36.99 -11.07 -9.36
C PRO A 19 36.17 -10.14 -8.47
N SER A 20 36.32 -8.84 -8.67
CA SER A 20 35.42 -7.83 -8.11
C SER A 20 34.05 -8.05 -8.73
N PHE A 21 33.16 -8.70 -8.00
CA PHE A 21 31.73 -8.66 -8.32
C PHE A 21 31.29 -7.21 -8.17
N VAL A 22 31.18 -6.50 -9.27
CA VAL A 22 30.40 -5.27 -9.35
C VAL A 22 28.96 -5.69 -9.05
N ALA A 23 28.54 -5.50 -7.79
CA ALA A 23 27.13 -5.54 -7.47
C ALA A 23 26.47 -4.48 -8.35
N CYS A 24 25.74 -4.91 -9.38
CA CYS A 24 24.83 -4.04 -10.10
C CYS A 24 23.83 -3.56 -9.04
N SER A 25 24.08 -2.39 -8.49
CA SER A 25 23.04 -1.63 -7.78
C SER A 25 21.98 -1.37 -8.83
N SER A 26 20.89 -2.12 -8.73
CA SER A 26 19.68 -1.79 -9.49
C SER A 26 19.42 -0.30 -9.29
N PRO A 27 19.16 0.48 -10.34
CA PRO A 27 18.76 1.86 -10.19
C PRO A 27 17.62 1.88 -9.16
N PRO A 28 17.50 2.93 -8.30
CA PRO A 28 16.39 3.03 -7.36
C PRO A 28 15.12 2.80 -8.19
N GLY A 29 14.53 1.61 -8.03
CA GLY A 29 13.39 1.18 -8.81
C GLY A 29 12.31 2.22 -8.58
N LEU A 30 11.69 2.67 -9.63
CA LEU A 30 10.42 3.38 -9.53
C LEU A 30 9.56 2.50 -8.63
N GLN A 31 9.29 2.96 -7.38
CA GLN A 31 8.43 2.25 -6.45
C GLN A 31 7.12 2.02 -7.21
N ARG A 32 6.73 0.75 -7.33
CA ARG A 32 5.45 0.45 -7.93
C ARG A 32 4.38 1.11 -7.07
N PRO A 33 3.31 1.65 -7.65
CA PRO A 33 2.20 2.21 -6.88
C PRO A 33 1.63 1.24 -5.84
N THR A 34 1.84 -0.07 -6.03
CA THR A 34 1.43 -1.18 -5.15
C THR A 34 2.38 -1.43 -3.98
N ASP A 35 3.62 -0.90 -4.02
CA ASP A 35 4.59 -1.14 -2.96
C ASP A 35 4.08 -0.56 -1.63
N GLY A 36 4.07 -1.39 -0.58
CA GLY A 36 3.66 -1.01 0.76
C GLY A 36 2.13 -0.94 0.97
N VAL A 37 1.33 -1.42 0.03
CA VAL A 37 -0.11 -1.60 0.21
C VAL A 37 -0.38 -2.96 0.84
N ARG A 38 -1.14 -2.99 1.94
CA ARG A 38 -1.63 -4.23 2.55
C ARG A 38 -2.87 -4.71 1.82
N LEU A 39 -2.95 -6.01 1.58
CA LEU A 39 -4.13 -6.65 0.99
C LEU A 39 -4.91 -7.34 2.09
N GLU A 40 -6.23 -7.13 2.13
CA GLU A 40 -7.13 -7.68 3.14
C GLU A 40 -8.38 -8.29 2.48
N GLY A 41 -8.99 -9.27 3.15
CA GLY A 41 -10.11 -10.01 2.58
C GLY A 41 -9.68 -10.83 1.36
N ASP A 42 -10.48 -10.81 0.30
CA ASP A 42 -10.23 -11.52 -0.97
C ASP A 42 -9.53 -10.62 -2.01
N ALA A 43 -9.00 -9.46 -1.58
CA ALA A 43 -8.27 -8.55 -2.45
C ALA A 43 -6.94 -9.15 -2.91
N ASN A 44 -6.55 -8.88 -4.15
CA ASN A 44 -5.31 -9.39 -4.73
C ASN A 44 -4.52 -8.30 -5.50
N GLU A 45 -3.25 -8.59 -5.80
CA GLU A 45 -2.35 -7.66 -6.48
C GLU A 45 -2.85 -7.25 -7.88
N ALA A 46 -3.48 -8.16 -8.63
CA ALA A 46 -3.98 -7.85 -9.97
C ALA A 46 -5.14 -6.84 -9.91
N GLN A 47 -6.03 -6.99 -8.93
CA GLN A 47 -7.10 -6.01 -8.68
C GLN A 47 -6.51 -4.67 -8.26
N LEU A 48 -5.53 -4.66 -7.35
CA LEU A 48 -4.87 -3.43 -6.91
C LEU A 48 -4.16 -2.73 -8.08
N ASP A 49 -3.44 -3.46 -8.93
CA ASP A 49 -2.78 -2.92 -10.12
C ASP A 49 -3.81 -2.28 -11.07
N ALA A 50 -4.90 -2.99 -11.37
CA ALA A 50 -5.97 -2.48 -12.23
C ALA A 50 -6.62 -1.22 -11.64
N PHE A 51 -6.82 -1.19 -10.32
CA PHE A 51 -7.40 -0.07 -9.60
C PHE A 51 -6.50 1.16 -9.65
N LEU A 52 -5.20 1.02 -9.41
CA LEU A 52 -4.23 2.11 -9.37
C LEU A 52 -3.83 2.63 -10.76
N GLN A 53 -4.09 1.88 -11.84
CA GLN A 53 -3.85 2.33 -13.21
C GLN A 53 -4.91 3.30 -13.72
N ARG A 54 -6.01 3.44 -13.02
CA ARG A 54 -7.10 4.34 -13.39
C ARG A 54 -7.09 5.60 -12.53
N GLU A 55 -7.43 6.71 -13.16
CA GLU A 55 -7.69 7.96 -12.46
C GLU A 55 -9.00 7.84 -11.67
N ALA A 56 -8.93 8.17 -10.38
CA ALA A 56 -10.11 8.16 -9.54
C ALA A 56 -11.07 9.30 -9.93
N LYS A 57 -12.34 8.96 -10.11
CA LYS A 57 -13.41 9.88 -10.50
C LYS A 57 -14.01 10.52 -9.24
N ASP A 58 -14.29 11.81 -9.30
CA ASP A 58 -15.04 12.51 -8.24
C ASP A 58 -16.53 12.25 -8.44
N TRP A 59 -17.01 11.19 -7.79
CA TRP A 59 -18.42 10.84 -7.81
C TRP A 59 -18.86 10.48 -6.38
N ALA A 60 -19.36 11.48 -5.67
CA ALA A 60 -19.59 11.47 -4.22
C ALA A 60 -20.48 10.31 -3.72
N TRP A 61 -21.37 9.77 -4.58
CA TRP A 61 -22.27 8.68 -4.22
C TRP A 61 -21.58 7.30 -4.25
N ALA A 62 -20.74 7.05 -5.24
CA ALA A 62 -20.08 5.77 -5.42
C ALA A 62 -18.78 5.64 -4.62
N GLY A 63 -18.24 6.75 -4.13
CA GLY A 63 -16.94 6.79 -3.42
C GLY A 63 -16.96 6.20 -2.02
N GLY A 64 -18.14 6.00 -1.43
CA GLY A 64 -18.31 5.48 -0.08
C GLY A 64 -18.19 6.53 1.03
N GLN A 65 -18.79 6.21 2.17
CA GLN A 65 -18.81 7.05 3.36
C GLN A 65 -18.43 6.23 4.60
N PHE A 66 -17.68 6.83 5.51
CA PHE A 66 -17.34 6.20 6.78
C PHE A 66 -18.52 6.22 7.73
N ASP A 67 -18.78 5.08 8.37
CA ASP A 67 -19.75 4.94 9.46
C ASP A 67 -19.06 5.15 10.80
N THR A 68 -17.81 4.65 10.96
CA THR A 68 -16.97 4.82 12.14
C THR A 68 -15.49 4.98 11.77
N PRO A 69 -14.72 5.73 12.58
CA PRO A 69 -15.14 6.65 13.63
C PRO A 69 -15.76 7.93 13.07
N ASP A 70 -16.31 8.76 13.96
CA ASP A 70 -16.78 10.09 13.58
C ASP A 70 -15.64 10.98 13.09
N ASN A 71 -15.95 11.91 12.17
CA ASN A 71 -14.97 12.87 11.71
C ASN A 71 -14.53 13.80 12.87
N ARG A 72 -13.21 13.99 13.03
CA ARG A 72 -12.56 14.71 14.11
C ARG A 72 -12.65 14.04 15.47
N ALA A 73 -12.88 12.72 15.51
CA ALA A 73 -12.82 11.96 16.75
C ALA A 73 -11.42 12.01 17.38
N THR A 74 -11.38 11.89 18.71
CA THR A 74 -10.15 11.58 19.46
C THR A 74 -10.22 10.11 19.84
N LEU A 75 -9.20 9.34 19.46
CA LEU A 75 -9.13 7.90 19.60
C LEU A 75 -8.02 7.51 20.58
N ASP A 76 -8.22 6.40 21.30
CA ASP A 76 -7.27 5.88 22.29
C ASP A 76 -6.04 5.26 21.61
N ALA A 77 -4.84 5.74 21.97
CA ALA A 77 -3.57 5.19 21.45
C ALA A 77 -3.32 3.72 21.86
N GLY A 78 -3.89 3.29 22.98
CA GLY A 78 -3.73 1.92 23.51
C GLY A 78 -4.56 0.86 22.79
N THR A 79 -5.60 1.26 22.07
CA THR A 79 -6.58 0.34 21.47
C THR A 79 -6.81 0.65 20.00
N PRO A 80 -6.38 -0.24 19.06
CA PRO A 80 -6.67 -0.06 17.65
C PRO A 80 -8.15 0.12 17.38
N GLN A 81 -8.49 1.14 16.60
CA GLN A 81 -9.86 1.47 16.23
C GLN A 81 -10.26 0.76 14.95
N THR A 82 -11.48 0.22 14.90
CA THR A 82 -12.09 -0.25 13.66
C THR A 82 -12.65 0.92 12.87
N PHE A 83 -12.30 0.98 11.60
CA PHE A 83 -12.89 1.87 10.60
C PHE A 83 -13.91 1.07 9.81
N SER A 84 -15.14 1.50 9.75
CA SER A 84 -16.17 0.91 8.92
C SER A 84 -16.77 1.95 7.96
N TRP A 85 -17.26 1.48 6.84
CA TRP A 85 -17.83 2.34 5.79
C TRP A 85 -18.88 1.57 5.00
N HIS A 86 -19.66 2.31 4.28
CA HIS A 86 -20.56 1.78 3.26
C HIS A 86 -20.29 2.50 1.93
N ALA A 87 -20.47 1.78 0.84
CA ALA A 87 -20.52 2.30 -0.51
C ALA A 87 -21.72 1.66 -1.19
N ASP A 88 -22.52 2.45 -1.90
CA ASP A 88 -23.68 1.94 -2.58
C ASP A 88 -23.30 1.47 -3.99
N PRO A 89 -23.39 0.16 -4.28
CA PRO A 89 -23.12 -0.35 -5.63
C PRO A 89 -24.25 -0.01 -6.61
N ALA A 90 -25.35 0.52 -6.14
CA ALA A 90 -26.58 0.73 -6.93
C ALA A 90 -26.44 1.75 -8.06
N ASP A 91 -25.37 2.54 -8.08
CA ASP A 91 -25.12 3.53 -9.15
C ASP A 91 -24.40 2.94 -10.37
N PHE A 92 -24.18 1.62 -10.40
CA PHE A 92 -23.81 0.96 -11.66
C PHE A 92 -25.02 0.99 -12.58
N ALA A 93 -24.90 1.76 -13.66
CA ALA A 93 -25.83 1.95 -14.76
C ALA A 93 -27.17 1.19 -14.66
N GLU A 94 -28.28 1.88 -14.83
CA GLU A 94 -29.64 1.32 -14.88
C GLU A 94 -29.69 0.02 -15.67
N GLY A 95 -29.53 -1.11 -15.01
CA GLY A 95 -29.64 -2.44 -15.61
C GLY A 95 -28.72 -3.44 -14.93
N ASP A 96 -29.30 -4.37 -14.21
CA ASP A 96 -28.70 -5.61 -13.71
C ASP A 96 -27.32 -5.45 -13.07
N THR A 97 -27.29 -5.22 -11.74
CA THR A 97 -26.09 -5.47 -10.96
C THR A 97 -25.72 -6.94 -11.19
N PRO A 98 -24.57 -7.25 -11.82
CA PRO A 98 -24.16 -8.64 -11.99
C PRO A 98 -24.07 -9.33 -10.63
N ASP A 99 -24.48 -10.60 -10.52
CA ASP A 99 -24.48 -11.36 -9.28
C ASP A 99 -23.07 -11.53 -8.66
N ASP A 100 -22.01 -11.16 -9.40
CA ASP A 100 -20.60 -11.34 -9.08
C ASP A 100 -19.83 -10.02 -8.93
N VAL A 101 -20.50 -8.93 -8.56
CA VAL A 101 -19.81 -7.67 -8.23
C VAL A 101 -19.07 -7.78 -6.91
N VAL A 102 -17.77 -7.52 -6.94
CA VAL A 102 -16.92 -7.41 -5.76
C VAL A 102 -16.55 -5.96 -5.54
N MET A 103 -17.02 -5.38 -4.45
CA MET A 103 -16.61 -4.06 -4.02
C MET A 103 -15.18 -4.11 -3.47
N THR A 104 -14.36 -3.16 -3.87
CA THR A 104 -13.00 -3.00 -3.36
C THR A 104 -12.80 -1.59 -2.81
N HIS A 105 -11.97 -1.47 -1.82
CA HIS A 105 -11.74 -0.23 -1.10
C HIS A 105 -10.26 0.00 -0.88
N LEU A 106 -9.79 1.20 -1.20
CA LEU A 106 -8.44 1.65 -0.86
C LEU A 106 -8.54 2.68 0.25
N LEU A 107 -7.93 2.37 1.40
CA LEU A 107 -7.76 3.31 2.50
C LEU A 107 -6.31 3.82 2.51
N GLU A 108 -6.15 5.13 2.60
CA GLU A 108 -4.84 5.75 2.71
C GLU A 108 -4.80 6.65 3.94
N PHE A 109 -4.04 6.20 4.96
CA PHE A 109 -3.81 6.95 6.19
C PHE A 109 -2.57 7.82 6.02
N SER A 110 -2.69 9.11 6.26
CA SER A 110 -1.60 10.07 6.16
C SER A 110 -1.58 11.01 7.36
N ALA A 111 -0.39 11.29 7.88
CA ALA A 111 -0.19 12.43 8.78
C ALA A 111 -0.27 13.73 7.96
N SER A 112 -0.64 14.83 8.61
CA SER A 112 -0.79 16.12 7.92
C SER A 112 0.42 16.44 7.03
N GLN A 113 0.20 16.50 5.70
CA GLN A 113 1.16 16.88 4.66
C GLN A 113 2.28 15.87 4.32
N SER A 114 2.23 14.63 4.81
CA SER A 114 3.19 13.59 4.44
C SER A 114 2.56 12.56 3.49
N SER A 115 3.42 11.77 2.84
CA SER A 115 3.00 10.57 2.10
C SER A 115 2.22 9.63 3.02
N ALA A 116 1.34 8.82 2.44
CA ALA A 116 0.55 7.85 3.19
C ALA A 116 1.44 6.96 4.07
N ALA A 117 1.16 6.96 5.38
CA ALA A 117 1.88 6.14 6.36
C ALA A 117 1.40 4.68 6.36
N LEU A 118 0.15 4.45 5.96
CA LEU A 118 -0.46 3.13 5.84
C LEU A 118 -1.43 3.15 4.67
N ARG A 119 -1.35 2.13 3.82
CA ARG A 119 -2.26 1.91 2.70
C ARG A 119 -2.83 0.50 2.80
N VAL A 120 -4.14 0.38 2.64
CA VAL A 120 -4.85 -0.90 2.73
C VAL A 120 -5.83 -1.01 1.57
N PHE A 121 -5.73 -2.09 0.80
CA PHE A 121 -6.68 -2.44 -0.25
C PHE A 121 -7.44 -3.68 0.17
N THR A 122 -8.77 -3.58 0.24
CA THR A 122 -9.62 -4.60 0.85
C THR A 122 -10.94 -4.78 0.10
N THR A 123 -11.52 -5.98 0.23
CA THR A 123 -12.90 -6.28 -0.18
C THR A 123 -13.89 -6.23 0.98
N LEU A 124 -13.39 -6.00 2.21
CA LEU A 124 -14.22 -5.93 3.42
C LEU A 124 -14.75 -4.51 3.61
N PRO A 125 -15.92 -4.32 4.21
CA PRO A 125 -16.49 -3.01 4.51
C PRO A 125 -15.95 -2.40 5.81
N GLU A 126 -14.91 -3.01 6.39
CA GLU A 126 -14.26 -2.55 7.61
C GLU A 126 -12.78 -2.93 7.63
N TYR A 127 -12.03 -2.19 8.42
CA TYR A 127 -10.60 -2.45 8.66
C TYR A 127 -10.21 -2.05 10.07
N THR A 128 -9.48 -2.94 10.76
CA THR A 128 -8.85 -2.64 12.04
C THR A 128 -7.33 -2.75 11.89
N PRO A 129 -6.57 -1.65 12.05
CA PRO A 129 -5.11 -1.72 12.04
C PRO A 129 -4.60 -2.72 13.08
N ASP A 130 -3.56 -3.47 12.77
CA ASP A 130 -2.86 -4.22 13.81
C ASP A 130 -2.19 -3.28 14.82
N THR A 131 -1.79 -3.81 15.97
CA THR A 131 -1.19 -3.01 17.05
C THR A 131 0.04 -2.22 16.58
N ALA A 132 0.88 -2.79 15.71
CA ALA A 132 2.09 -2.14 15.22
C ALA A 132 1.76 -0.98 14.27
N ALA A 133 0.82 -1.17 13.35
CA ALA A 133 0.32 -0.12 12.47
C ALA A 133 -0.35 1.00 13.27
N TRP A 134 -1.18 0.64 14.26
CA TRP A 134 -1.84 1.61 15.13
C TRP A 134 -0.85 2.46 15.91
N GLN A 135 0.15 1.84 16.54
CA GLN A 135 1.23 2.56 17.23
C GLN A 135 2.03 3.48 16.29
N SER A 136 2.25 3.05 15.05
CA SER A 136 2.91 3.88 14.05
C SER A 136 2.09 5.12 13.68
N LEU A 137 0.76 4.98 13.57
CA LEU A 137 -0.17 6.10 13.35
C LEU A 137 -0.22 7.02 14.57
N ALA A 138 -0.25 6.46 15.80
CA ALA A 138 -0.23 7.26 17.05
C ALA A 138 1.06 8.06 17.21
N ALA A 139 2.20 7.53 16.79
CA ALA A 139 3.48 8.21 16.83
C ALA A 139 3.68 9.25 15.71
N ALA A 140 2.84 9.23 14.68
CA ALA A 140 2.92 10.17 13.56
C ALA A 140 2.40 11.57 13.96
N PRO A 141 2.79 12.64 13.24
CA PRO A 141 2.23 13.98 13.47
C PRO A 141 0.71 13.98 13.31
N GLN A 142 0.04 14.47 14.36
CA GLN A 142 -1.42 14.58 14.40
C GLN A 142 -1.89 15.90 13.76
N PRO A 143 -3.12 15.97 13.25
CA PRO A 143 -4.08 14.89 13.11
C PRO A 143 -3.77 13.93 11.94
N ILE A 144 -4.31 12.73 12.02
CA ILE A 144 -4.27 11.75 10.93
C ILE A 144 -5.47 11.98 10.00
N ARG A 145 -5.22 11.86 8.71
CA ARG A 145 -6.24 11.86 7.68
C ARG A 145 -6.33 10.47 7.07
N VAL A 146 -7.53 9.96 6.90
CA VAL A 146 -7.78 8.76 6.10
C VAL A 146 -8.69 9.09 4.94
N SER A 147 -8.31 8.70 3.73
CA SER A 147 -9.14 8.80 2.53
C SER A 147 -9.63 7.41 2.13
N LEU A 148 -10.87 7.36 1.67
CA LEU A 148 -11.51 6.18 1.12
C LEU A 148 -11.64 6.37 -0.39
N THR A 149 -11.27 5.34 -1.16
CA THR A 149 -11.53 5.27 -2.60
C THR A 149 -12.13 3.90 -2.87
N THR A 150 -13.21 3.84 -3.61
CA THR A 150 -13.94 2.58 -3.86
C THR A 150 -13.98 2.25 -5.34
N GLY A 151 -14.12 0.97 -5.64
CA GLY A 151 -14.30 0.48 -7.00
C GLY A 151 -15.01 -0.86 -7.00
N SER A 152 -15.55 -1.25 -8.14
CA SER A 152 -16.33 -2.47 -8.29
C SER A 152 -15.75 -3.31 -9.40
N PHE A 153 -15.41 -4.51 -9.08
CA PHE A 153 -14.93 -5.51 -10.01
C PHE A 153 -16.06 -6.47 -10.38
N VAL A 154 -16.10 -6.85 -11.65
CA VAL A 154 -17.00 -7.89 -12.17
C VAL A 154 -16.10 -8.98 -12.72
N ALA A 155 -16.20 -10.20 -12.19
CA ALA A 155 -15.37 -11.34 -12.60
C ALA A 155 -13.86 -11.03 -12.70
N ALA A 156 -13.33 -10.27 -11.74
CA ALA A 156 -11.95 -9.79 -11.64
C ALA A 156 -11.53 -8.63 -12.57
N ASP A 157 -12.40 -8.16 -13.44
CA ASP A 157 -12.17 -6.98 -14.27
C ASP A 157 -12.76 -5.73 -13.62
N LEU A 158 -12.07 -4.59 -13.72
CA LEU A 158 -12.60 -3.29 -13.34
C LEU A 158 -13.27 -2.65 -14.56
N PRO A 159 -14.61 -2.65 -14.66
CA PRO A 159 -15.30 -2.07 -15.82
C PRO A 159 -15.10 -0.55 -15.89
N GLU A 160 -15.39 0.06 -17.04
CA GLU A 160 -15.19 1.49 -17.24
C GLU A 160 -15.97 2.33 -16.21
N ASP A 161 -17.16 1.90 -15.87
CA ASP A 161 -18.02 2.54 -14.86
C ASP A 161 -17.82 2.00 -13.44
N GLY A 162 -16.90 1.03 -13.27
CA GLY A 162 -16.57 0.43 -11.97
C GLY A 162 -15.69 1.27 -11.05
N GLY A 163 -15.30 2.46 -11.46
CA GLY A 163 -14.43 3.32 -10.67
C GLY A 163 -12.96 3.26 -11.10
N PRO A 164 -12.01 3.64 -10.23
CA PRO A 164 -12.20 4.01 -8.82
C PRO A 164 -12.91 5.35 -8.61
N PHE A 165 -13.61 5.48 -7.46
CA PHE A 165 -14.37 6.68 -7.07
C PHE A 165 -13.83 7.24 -5.76
N ILE A 166 -13.64 8.56 -5.71
CA ILE A 166 -13.19 9.26 -4.51
C ILE A 166 -14.33 9.32 -3.50
N GLY A 167 -14.13 8.69 -2.34
CA GLY A 167 -15.07 8.71 -1.23
C GLY A 167 -14.76 9.78 -0.19
N GLN A 168 -15.33 9.57 0.99
CA GLN A 168 -15.18 10.48 2.11
C GLN A 168 -13.73 10.50 2.61
N VAL A 169 -13.38 11.64 3.18
CA VAL A 169 -12.13 11.81 3.93
C VAL A 169 -12.47 12.09 5.38
N LEU A 170 -11.89 11.30 6.29
CA LEU A 170 -11.92 11.54 7.72
C LEU A 170 -10.62 12.17 8.20
N THR A 171 -10.75 12.93 9.28
CA THR A 171 -9.62 13.41 10.08
C THR A 171 -9.86 13.03 11.53
N PHE A 172 -8.86 12.52 12.23
CA PHE A 172 -8.96 12.12 13.63
C PHE A 172 -7.61 12.33 14.35
N THR A 173 -7.62 12.31 15.68
CA THR A 173 -6.42 12.41 16.53
C THR A 173 -6.30 11.14 17.37
N ILE A 174 -5.09 10.68 17.62
CA ILE A 174 -4.80 9.53 18.50
C ILE A 174 -4.05 10.06 19.73
N GLU A 175 -4.60 9.82 20.94
CA GLU A 175 -4.08 10.30 22.22
C GLU A 175 -3.95 9.17 23.25
#